data_52c187ec6b64264636261bd1cd43d121
#
_entry.id   52c187ec6b64264636261bd1cd43d121
#
_cell.length_a   1.000
_cell.length_b   1.000
_cell.length_c   1.000
_cell.angle_alpha   90.00
_cell.angle_beta   90.00
_cell.angle_gamma   90.00
#
_symmetry.space_group_name_H-M   'P 1'
#
loop_
_entity.id
_entity.type
_entity.pdbx_description
1 polymer ?
#
loop_
_entity_poly.entity_id
_entity_poly.type
_entity_poly.pdbx_seq_one_letter_code
_entity_poly.pdbx_strand_id
1 'polypeptide(L)'
;METIQNFPEITKKDFPLLNKHSKSNAQIIYLDHAATTQKPIQVLKKIDEYYRNFNANVHRGAHQLSAKATEEFENSRYLISKYIKANSTKEIIFTRNATEAINLVARSWGEYSLKENDEILLSIMEHHSLSLIHI
;
A
#
# COMPACT_ATOMS: atom_id res chain seq x y z
N MET A 1 -26.58 -3.94 -14.84
CA MET A 1 -25.50 -4.92 -14.59
C MET A 1 -24.54 -4.83 -15.76
N GLU A 2 -23.46 -4.05 -15.63
CA GLU A 2 -22.36 -4.08 -16.60
C GLU A 2 -21.71 -5.46 -16.53
N THR A 3 -21.68 -6.13 -17.64
CA THR A 3 -21.20 -7.50 -17.75
C THR A 3 -19.71 -7.54 -17.39
N ILE A 4 -19.31 -8.47 -16.54
CA ILE A 4 -17.93 -8.77 -16.10
C ILE A 4 -16.92 -8.82 -17.27
N GLN A 5 -17.39 -9.02 -18.51
CA GLN A 5 -16.58 -9.10 -19.73
C GLN A 5 -15.80 -7.81 -20.08
N ASN A 6 -16.27 -6.62 -19.68
CA ASN A 6 -15.60 -5.34 -19.99
C ASN A 6 -14.78 -4.78 -18.85
N PHE A 7 -14.70 -5.48 -17.71
CA PHE A 7 -13.97 -5.00 -16.52
C PHE A 7 -12.50 -4.66 -16.79
N PRO A 8 -11.71 -5.48 -17.52
CA PRO A 8 -10.30 -5.14 -17.81
C PRO A 8 -10.15 -3.84 -18.61
N GLU A 9 -11.01 -3.60 -19.59
CA GLU A 9 -10.94 -2.39 -20.44
C GLU A 9 -11.35 -1.13 -19.68
N ILE A 10 -12.38 -1.24 -18.85
CA ILE A 10 -12.85 -0.13 -18.00
C ILE A 10 -11.74 0.24 -17.01
N THR A 11 -11.17 -0.74 -16.33
CA THR A 11 -10.11 -0.53 -15.33
C THR A 11 -8.83 0.02 -15.98
N LYS A 12 -8.46 -0.46 -17.16
CA LYS A 12 -7.25 -0.01 -17.87
C LYS A 12 -7.27 1.48 -18.17
N LYS A 13 -8.43 2.07 -18.44
CA LYS A 13 -8.57 3.52 -18.69
C LYS A 13 -8.11 4.37 -17.52
N ASP A 14 -8.18 3.85 -16.31
CA ASP A 14 -7.74 4.54 -15.11
C ASP A 14 -6.20 4.65 -15.00
N PHE A 15 -5.45 3.88 -15.80
CA PHE A 15 -4.00 3.84 -15.73
C PHE A 15 -3.37 4.62 -16.91
N PRO A 16 -2.94 5.88 -16.70
CA PRO A 16 -2.44 6.73 -17.80
C PRO A 16 -1.28 6.13 -18.59
N LEU A 17 -0.39 5.39 -17.91
CA LEU A 17 0.74 4.73 -18.59
C LEU A 17 0.26 3.64 -19.55
N LEU A 18 -0.72 2.84 -19.15
CA LEU A 18 -1.21 1.71 -19.94
C LEU A 18 -2.05 2.14 -21.16
N ASN A 19 -2.48 3.41 -21.18
CA ASN A 19 -3.20 4.00 -22.32
C ASN A 19 -2.25 4.58 -23.38
N LYS A 20 -0.94 4.62 -23.12
CA LYS A 20 0.05 5.05 -24.10
C LYS A 20 0.38 3.91 -25.05
N HIS A 21 0.79 4.28 -26.26
CA HIS A 21 1.34 3.35 -27.24
C HIS A 21 2.87 3.38 -27.19
N SER A 22 3.49 2.25 -27.52
CA SER A 22 4.94 2.17 -27.69
C SER A 22 5.37 2.97 -28.92
N LYS A 23 6.70 3.14 -29.13
CA LYS A 23 7.25 3.77 -30.33
C LYS A 23 6.82 3.08 -31.64
N SER A 24 6.50 1.79 -31.58
CA SER A 24 5.96 1.02 -32.72
C SER A 24 4.44 1.12 -32.85
N ASN A 25 3.79 2.03 -32.15
CA ASN A 25 2.33 2.20 -32.07
C ASN A 25 1.59 0.98 -31.51
N ALA A 26 2.29 0.03 -30.91
CA ALA A 26 1.69 -1.10 -30.22
C ALA A 26 1.24 -0.73 -28.81
N GLN A 27 0.15 -1.32 -28.34
CA GLN A 27 -0.34 -1.12 -27.00
C GLN A 27 0.63 -1.68 -25.96
N ILE A 28 0.85 -0.95 -24.88
CA ILE A 28 1.71 -1.41 -23.77
C ILE A 28 1.01 -2.55 -23.03
N ILE A 29 1.68 -3.68 -22.93
CA ILE A 29 1.32 -4.81 -22.07
C ILE A 29 2.31 -4.80 -20.89
N TYR A 30 1.81 -4.61 -19.66
CA TYR A 30 2.63 -4.53 -18.48
C TYR A 30 2.29 -5.70 -17.54
N LEU A 31 3.23 -6.60 -17.32
CA LEU A 31 3.05 -7.82 -16.52
C LEU A 31 3.89 -7.85 -15.24
N ASP A 32 4.58 -6.75 -14.89
CA ASP A 32 5.51 -6.67 -13.78
C ASP A 32 4.94 -5.91 -12.56
N HIS A 33 3.64 -6.10 -12.30
CA HIS A 33 2.96 -5.47 -11.16
C HIS A 33 3.50 -5.95 -9.80
N ALA A 34 4.07 -7.16 -9.74
CA ALA A 34 4.66 -7.69 -8.51
C ALA A 34 5.88 -6.87 -8.06
N ALA A 35 6.70 -6.41 -8.99
CA ALA A 35 7.83 -5.55 -8.70
C ALA A 35 7.39 -4.09 -8.45
N THR A 36 6.55 -3.55 -9.33
CA THR A 36 6.00 -2.19 -9.16
C THR A 36 4.64 -2.06 -9.84
N THR A 37 3.62 -1.67 -9.10
CA THR A 37 2.27 -1.47 -9.61
C THR A 37 2.13 -0.11 -10.27
N GLN A 38 1.53 -0.07 -11.45
CA GLN A 38 1.16 1.18 -12.11
C GLN A 38 0.13 1.95 -11.26
N LYS A 39 0.19 3.28 -11.33
CA LYS A 39 -0.66 4.14 -10.49
C LYS A 39 -1.89 4.59 -11.28
N PRO A 40 -3.10 4.37 -10.76
CA PRO A 40 -4.31 4.90 -11.38
C PRO A 40 -4.38 6.42 -11.23
N ILE A 41 -5.14 7.05 -12.11
CA ILE A 41 -5.27 8.52 -12.15
C ILE A 41 -5.79 9.11 -10.83
N GLN A 42 -6.61 8.37 -10.11
CA GLN A 42 -7.14 8.79 -8.80
C GLN A 42 -6.02 8.95 -7.78
N VAL A 43 -5.05 8.02 -7.75
CA VAL A 43 -3.89 8.09 -6.86
C VAL A 43 -2.98 9.27 -7.26
N LEU A 44 -2.72 9.43 -8.55
CA LEU A 44 -1.88 10.53 -9.05
C LEU A 44 -2.48 11.90 -8.71
N LYS A 45 -3.79 12.07 -8.92
CA LYS A 45 -4.52 13.29 -8.56
C LYS A 45 -4.50 13.55 -7.05
N LYS A 46 -4.65 12.52 -6.22
CA LYS A 46 -4.63 12.69 -4.76
C LYS A 46 -3.26 13.11 -4.24
N ILE A 47 -2.20 12.57 -4.82
CA ILE A 47 -0.82 12.98 -4.49
C ILE A 47 -0.57 14.44 -4.91
N ASP A 48 -0.97 14.83 -6.13
CA ASP A 48 -0.84 16.20 -6.62
C ASP A 48 -1.64 17.19 -5.76
N GLU A 49 -2.89 16.85 -5.42
CA GLU A 49 -3.76 17.62 -4.52
C GLU A 49 -3.10 17.86 -3.15
N TYR A 50 -2.53 16.80 -2.57
CA TYR A 50 -1.85 16.88 -1.28
C TYR A 50 -0.71 17.89 -1.32
N TYR A 51 0.22 17.72 -2.27
CA TYR A 51 1.39 18.59 -2.35
C TYR A 51 1.07 20.04 -2.71
N ARG A 52 0.02 20.29 -3.50
CA ARG A 52 -0.39 21.65 -3.87
C ARG A 52 -1.15 22.38 -2.79
N ASN A 53 -1.97 21.67 -2.01
CA ASN A 53 -3.01 22.32 -1.23
C ASN A 53 -2.82 22.22 0.30
N PHE A 54 -2.25 21.13 0.82
CA PHE A 54 -2.21 20.91 2.28
C PHE A 54 -1.03 20.06 2.76
N ASN A 55 0.08 20.03 2.02
CA ASN A 55 1.29 19.37 2.47
C ASN A 55 1.80 19.98 3.79
N ALA A 56 1.69 19.24 4.87
CA ALA A 56 2.12 19.65 6.20
C ALA A 56 2.45 18.44 7.08
N ASN A 57 3.09 18.73 8.23
CA ASN A 57 3.43 17.70 9.21
C ASN A 57 2.16 17.11 9.85
N VAL A 58 1.99 15.80 9.73
CA VAL A 58 0.86 15.05 10.29
C VAL A 58 1.03 14.96 11.82
N HIS A 59 -0.05 15.14 12.58
CA HIS A 59 -0.17 15.05 14.04
C HIS A 59 0.56 16.13 14.88
N ARG A 60 1.48 16.92 14.33
CA ARG A 60 2.36 17.76 15.12
C ARG A 60 2.27 19.28 14.88
N GLY A 61 1.43 19.71 13.96
CA GLY A 61 1.26 21.13 13.67
C GLY A 61 -0.03 21.69 14.27
N ALA A 62 0.03 22.91 14.81
CA ALA A 62 -1.12 23.61 15.38
C ALA A 62 -1.82 24.54 14.38
N HIS A 63 -1.62 24.35 13.07
CA HIS A 63 -2.17 25.18 12.01
C HIS A 63 -3.10 24.38 11.09
N GLN A 64 -3.93 25.09 10.30
CA GLN A 64 -4.97 24.48 9.48
C GLN A 64 -4.46 23.43 8.48
N LEU A 65 -3.30 23.65 7.83
CA LEU A 65 -2.73 22.68 6.89
C LEU A 65 -2.37 21.36 7.59
N SER A 66 -1.79 21.42 8.80
CA SER A 66 -1.49 20.24 9.57
C SER A 66 -2.74 19.50 10.05
N ALA A 67 -3.77 20.23 10.45
CA ALA A 67 -5.06 19.63 10.79
C ALA A 67 -5.65 18.89 9.60
N LYS A 68 -5.64 19.51 8.39
CA LYS A 68 -6.13 18.87 7.16
C LYS A 68 -5.30 17.66 6.76
N ALA A 69 -3.97 17.74 6.81
CA ALA A 69 -3.10 16.62 6.51
C ALA A 69 -3.33 15.44 7.49
N THR A 70 -3.55 15.73 8.77
CA THR A 70 -3.87 14.73 9.80
C THR A 70 -5.22 14.07 9.55
N GLU A 71 -6.25 14.86 9.25
CA GLU A 71 -7.57 14.36 8.89
C GLU A 71 -7.52 13.37 7.73
N GLU A 72 -6.84 13.72 6.63
CA GLU A 72 -6.71 12.87 5.44
C GLU A 72 -5.91 11.59 5.73
N PHE A 73 -4.86 11.68 6.55
CA PHE A 73 -4.07 10.53 6.97
C PHE A 73 -4.91 9.55 7.81
N GLU A 74 -5.63 10.05 8.82
CA GLU A 74 -6.48 9.21 9.68
C GLU A 74 -7.71 8.68 8.95
N ASN A 75 -8.25 9.43 7.99
CA ASN A 75 -9.31 8.93 7.11
C ASN A 75 -8.82 7.76 6.24
N SER A 76 -7.59 7.83 5.72
CA SER A 76 -6.97 6.72 4.99
C SER A 76 -6.83 5.47 5.87
N ARG A 77 -6.39 5.65 7.12
CA ARG A 77 -6.33 4.58 8.12
C ARG A 77 -7.70 3.95 8.39
N TYR A 78 -8.72 4.79 8.55
CA TYR A 78 -10.10 4.35 8.74
C TYR A 78 -10.62 3.54 7.55
N LEU A 79 -10.41 4.02 6.32
CA LEU A 79 -10.85 3.32 5.11
C LEU A 79 -10.17 1.94 4.98
N ILE A 80 -8.88 1.85 5.25
CA ILE A 80 -8.16 0.57 5.24
C ILE A 80 -8.70 -0.37 6.32
N SER A 81 -8.92 0.13 7.55
CA SER A 81 -9.49 -0.70 8.62
C SER A 81 -10.84 -1.29 8.24
N LYS A 82 -11.69 -0.52 7.58
CA LYS A 82 -12.99 -1.01 7.06
C LYS A 82 -12.82 -2.04 5.95
N TYR A 83 -11.91 -1.78 5.01
CA TYR A 83 -11.67 -2.68 3.89
C TYR A 83 -11.21 -4.08 4.34
N ILE A 84 -10.28 -4.15 5.29
CA ILE A 84 -9.78 -5.43 5.82
C ILE A 84 -10.61 -5.95 7.01
N LYS A 85 -11.69 -5.26 7.39
CA LYS A 85 -12.56 -5.60 8.52
C LYS A 85 -11.82 -5.68 9.86
N ALA A 86 -10.85 -4.80 10.08
CA ALA A 86 -10.20 -4.67 11.38
C ALA A 86 -11.18 -4.12 12.43
N ASN A 87 -11.04 -4.55 13.69
CA ASN A 87 -11.92 -4.13 14.78
C ASN A 87 -11.68 -2.67 15.18
N SER A 88 -10.47 -2.16 14.97
CA SER A 88 -10.07 -0.81 15.33
C SER A 88 -9.05 -0.24 14.33
N THR A 89 -9.08 1.08 14.13
CA THR A 89 -8.03 1.80 13.39
C THR A 89 -6.65 1.66 14.04
N LYS A 90 -6.57 1.34 15.33
CA LYS A 90 -5.32 1.08 16.06
C LYS A 90 -4.60 -0.18 15.58
N GLU A 91 -5.30 -1.09 14.91
CA GLU A 91 -4.72 -2.30 14.32
C GLU A 91 -4.03 -2.02 12.96
N ILE A 92 -4.15 -0.78 12.43
CA ILE A 92 -3.56 -0.41 11.15
C ILE A 92 -2.24 0.35 11.39
N ILE A 93 -1.16 -0.23 10.95
CA ILE A 93 0.17 0.36 11.01
C ILE A 93 0.71 0.53 9.61
N PHE A 94 1.00 1.78 9.22
CA PHE A 94 1.64 2.07 7.93
C PHE A 94 3.15 1.85 8.02
N THR A 95 3.69 1.08 7.09
CA THR A 95 5.11 0.81 6.94
C THR A 95 5.57 1.19 5.53
N ARG A 96 6.87 1.36 5.35
CA ARG A 96 7.44 1.75 4.04
C ARG A 96 7.36 0.62 3.00
N ASN A 97 7.42 -0.63 3.46
CA ASN A 97 7.42 -1.81 2.61
C ASN A 97 7.13 -3.09 3.42
N ALA A 98 6.96 -4.21 2.72
CA ALA A 98 6.70 -5.51 3.35
C ALA A 98 7.83 -5.96 4.28
N THR A 99 9.09 -5.71 3.93
CA THR A 99 10.25 -6.06 4.77
C THR A 99 10.15 -5.37 6.15
N GLU A 100 9.84 -4.09 6.18
CA GLU A 100 9.63 -3.36 7.44
C GLU A 100 8.45 -3.91 8.22
N ALA A 101 7.34 -4.22 7.56
CA ALA A 101 6.16 -4.80 8.20
C ALA A 101 6.47 -6.14 8.87
N ILE A 102 7.16 -7.03 8.17
CA ILE A 102 7.55 -8.35 8.67
C ILE A 102 8.55 -8.21 9.84
N ASN A 103 9.54 -7.33 9.73
CA ASN A 103 10.49 -7.05 10.82
C ASN A 103 9.79 -6.45 12.04
N LEU A 104 8.77 -5.62 11.84
CA LEU A 104 7.97 -5.08 12.94
C LEU A 104 7.24 -6.20 13.69
N VAL A 105 6.64 -7.14 12.96
CA VAL A 105 5.97 -8.31 13.57
C VAL A 105 6.99 -9.18 14.31
N ALA A 106 8.14 -9.48 13.69
CA ALA A 106 9.17 -10.31 14.31
C ALA A 106 9.68 -9.71 15.63
N ARG A 107 9.99 -8.42 15.65
CA ARG A 107 10.52 -7.72 16.83
C ARG A 107 9.47 -7.42 17.90
N SER A 108 8.23 -7.19 17.54
CA SER A 108 7.17 -6.87 18.51
C SER A 108 6.46 -8.12 19.00
N TRP A 109 5.69 -8.78 18.13
CA TRP A 109 4.93 -9.95 18.50
C TRP A 109 5.84 -11.18 18.69
N GLY A 110 6.85 -11.37 17.85
CA GLY A 110 7.77 -12.51 17.94
C GLY A 110 8.52 -12.52 19.27
N GLU A 111 9.20 -11.44 19.62
CA GLU A 111 9.94 -11.34 20.89
C GLU A 111 9.02 -11.44 22.13
N TYR A 112 7.78 -10.97 22.01
CA TYR A 112 6.82 -11.04 23.11
C TYR A 112 6.18 -12.42 23.27
N SER A 113 5.88 -13.11 22.16
CA SER A 113 5.01 -14.30 22.15
C SER A 113 5.77 -15.61 22.04
N LEU A 114 6.90 -15.63 21.32
CA LEU A 114 7.69 -16.84 21.10
C LEU A 114 8.55 -17.18 22.31
N LYS A 115 8.65 -18.46 22.60
CA LYS A 115 9.42 -19.02 23.73
C LYS A 115 10.51 -19.93 23.17
N GLU A 116 11.45 -20.29 24.05
CA GLU A 116 12.45 -21.30 23.75
C GLU A 116 11.80 -22.60 23.30
N ASN A 117 12.27 -23.16 22.20
CA ASN A 117 11.75 -24.34 21.49
C ASN A 117 10.44 -24.14 20.71
N ASP A 118 9.89 -22.93 20.56
CA ASP A 118 8.86 -22.66 19.58
C ASP A 118 9.46 -22.71 18.16
N GLU A 119 8.69 -23.20 17.20
CA GLU A 119 9.12 -23.37 15.82
C GLU A 119 8.38 -22.40 14.88
N ILE A 120 9.10 -21.84 13.91
CA ILE A 120 8.53 -21.04 12.82
C ILE A 120 8.64 -21.84 11.53
N LEU A 121 7.49 -22.23 10.96
CA LEU A 121 7.45 -22.94 9.70
C LEU A 121 7.56 -21.94 8.52
N LEU A 122 8.54 -22.15 7.66
CA LEU A 122 8.76 -21.38 6.42
C LEU A 122 8.82 -22.32 5.22
N SER A 123 8.39 -21.82 4.05
CA SER A 123 8.61 -22.53 2.79
C SER A 123 9.91 -22.08 2.12
N ILE A 124 10.47 -22.94 1.27
CA ILE A 124 11.65 -22.57 0.45
C ILE A 124 11.33 -21.52 -0.62
N MET A 125 10.05 -21.28 -0.89
CA MET A 125 9.58 -20.35 -1.92
C MET A 125 9.31 -18.95 -1.39
N GLU A 126 9.62 -18.68 -0.12
CA GLU A 126 9.38 -17.37 0.50
C GLU A 126 10.21 -16.26 -0.16
N HIS A 127 9.62 -15.08 -0.22
CA HIS A 127 10.32 -13.88 -0.63
C HIS A 127 11.46 -13.55 0.35
N HIS A 128 12.54 -12.94 -0.14
CA HIS A 128 13.72 -12.55 0.67
C HIS A 128 13.37 -11.77 1.94
N SER A 129 12.30 -10.97 1.95
CA SER A 129 11.84 -10.28 3.15
C SER A 129 11.48 -11.20 4.30
N LEU A 130 11.15 -12.47 4.04
CA LEU A 130 10.86 -13.48 5.06
C LEU A 130 12.09 -14.29 5.42
N SER A 131 12.97 -14.62 4.45
CA SER A 131 14.14 -15.46 4.69
C SER A 131 15.26 -14.73 5.44
N LEU A 132 15.49 -13.44 5.18
CA LEU A 132 16.58 -12.66 5.80
C LEU A 132 16.34 -12.23 7.24
N ILE A 133 15.12 -12.32 7.73
CA ILE A 133 14.73 -11.96 9.11
C ILE A 133 15.23 -12.98 10.14
N HIS A 134 15.53 -14.20 9.71
CA HIS A 134 15.90 -15.33 10.56
C HIS A 134 17.39 -15.66 10.55
N ILE A 135 18.19 -14.82 9.87
CA ILE A 135 19.65 -14.85 9.89
C ILE A 135 20.15 -13.81 10.89
#